data_afa9dd3918dfdf70aff14e53a43c3e97
#
_entry.id   afa9dd3918dfdf70aff14e53a43c3e97
#
_cell.length_a   1.000
_cell.length_b   1.000
_cell.length_c   1.000
_cell.angle_alpha   90.00
_cell.angle_beta   90.00
_cell.angle_gamma   90.00
#
_symmetry.space_group_name_H-M   'P 1'
#
loop_
_entity.id
_entity.type
_entity.pdbx_description
1 polymer ?
#
loop_
_entity_poly.entity_id
_entity_poly.type
_entity_poly.pdbx_seq_one_letter_code
_entity_poly.pdbx_strand_id
1 'polypeptide(L)'
;MIRVDARLCLGCMSCSNVCPSQNITRSEIDGKRTVHWKRCKEECDLCVELCPAKALSLVPWDETTHETELSFDLAACRICGSPYATEPMLQRIESSLPQEMQKDAGGLEWIRICPICRRNLEAEGTARQVVLARSRRRA
;
A
#
# COMPACT_ATOMS: atom_id res chain seq x y z
N MET A 1 -3.26 24.57 2.61
CA MET A 1 -2.62 23.58 3.49
C MET A 1 -3.33 22.24 3.39
N ILE A 2 -2.66 21.12 3.66
CA ILE A 2 -3.23 19.76 3.56
C ILE A 2 -3.99 19.42 4.84
N ARG A 3 -5.23 18.98 4.69
CA ARG A 3 -6.04 18.36 5.74
C ARG A 3 -6.20 16.87 5.43
N VAL A 4 -6.01 16.02 6.45
CA VAL A 4 -6.08 14.56 6.34
C VAL A 4 -7.30 14.03 7.09
N ASP A 5 -8.14 13.24 6.42
CA ASP A 5 -9.17 12.45 7.09
C ASP A 5 -8.57 11.09 7.51
N ALA A 6 -8.34 10.94 8.81
CA ALA A 6 -7.74 9.74 9.38
C ALA A 6 -8.56 8.46 9.14
N ARG A 7 -9.90 8.58 8.98
CA ARG A 7 -10.79 7.43 8.75
C ARG A 7 -10.71 6.89 7.33
N LEU A 8 -10.34 7.75 6.37
CA LEU A 8 -10.21 7.39 4.97
C LEU A 8 -8.77 7.03 4.59
N CYS A 9 -7.79 7.52 5.35
CA CYS A 9 -6.39 7.32 5.02
C CYS A 9 -5.98 5.85 5.16
N LEU A 10 -5.36 5.33 4.09
CA LEU A 10 -4.88 3.93 4.04
C LEU A 10 -3.39 3.79 4.41
N GLY A 11 -2.66 4.88 4.61
CA GLY A 11 -1.21 4.84 4.79
C GLY A 11 -0.45 4.34 3.55
N CYS A 12 -1.01 4.49 2.34
CA CYS A 12 -0.48 3.90 1.10
C CYS A 12 0.74 4.60 0.52
N MET A 13 1.10 5.78 1.02
CA MET A 13 2.25 6.60 0.60
C MET A 13 2.15 7.21 -0.82
N SER A 14 1.03 7.11 -1.53
CA SER A 14 0.86 7.78 -2.84
C SER A 14 1.16 9.27 -2.76
N CYS A 15 0.66 9.94 -1.72
CA CYS A 15 0.87 11.37 -1.49
C CYS A 15 2.35 11.74 -1.26
N SER A 16 3.12 10.92 -0.56
CA SER A 16 4.56 11.13 -0.34
C SER A 16 5.36 10.97 -1.64
N ASN A 17 4.99 9.97 -2.45
CA ASN A 17 5.71 9.68 -3.70
C ASN A 17 5.54 10.77 -4.75
N VAL A 18 4.45 11.52 -4.71
CA VAL A 18 4.15 12.58 -5.70
C VAL A 18 4.45 13.99 -5.18
N CYS A 19 4.83 14.14 -3.92
CA CYS A 19 5.10 15.44 -3.31
C CYS A 19 6.44 16.02 -3.78
N PRO A 20 6.48 17.10 -4.57
CA PRO A 20 7.72 17.67 -5.08
C PRO A 20 8.57 18.28 -3.96
N SER A 21 7.92 18.84 -2.94
CA SER A 21 8.58 19.49 -1.80
C SER A 21 8.94 18.53 -0.67
N GLN A 22 8.64 17.24 -0.81
CA GLN A 22 8.90 16.18 0.19
C GLN A 22 8.36 16.52 1.60
N ASN A 23 7.25 17.25 1.65
CA ASN A 23 6.58 17.65 2.89
C ASN A 23 5.80 16.50 3.56
N ILE A 24 5.75 15.34 2.92
CA ILE A 24 5.09 14.15 3.43
C ILE A 24 6.15 13.08 3.61
N THR A 25 6.43 12.72 4.86
CA THR A 25 7.48 11.77 5.22
C THR A 25 6.90 10.52 5.86
N ARG A 26 7.65 9.43 5.84
CA ARG A 26 7.29 8.18 6.50
C ARG A 26 8.41 7.66 7.38
N SER A 27 8.03 6.94 8.41
CA SER A 27 8.92 6.06 9.17
C SER A 27 8.23 4.70 9.35
N GLU A 28 9.03 3.65 9.47
CA GLU A 28 8.55 2.29 9.75
C GLU A 28 9.38 1.73 10.89
N ILE A 29 8.75 1.56 12.05
CA ILE A 29 9.38 1.10 13.29
C ILE A 29 8.41 0.11 13.95
N ASP A 30 8.94 -1.02 14.42
CA ASP A 30 8.20 -2.02 15.20
C ASP A 30 6.89 -2.47 14.56
N GLY A 31 6.90 -2.69 13.24
CA GLY A 31 5.71 -3.14 12.51
C GLY A 31 4.63 -2.08 12.31
N LYS A 32 4.96 -0.81 12.55
CA LYS A 32 4.07 0.33 12.30
C LYS A 32 4.67 1.26 11.26
N ARG A 33 3.81 1.78 10.40
CA ARG A 33 4.11 2.87 9.47
C ARG A 33 3.52 4.15 10.02
N THR A 34 4.35 5.15 10.28
CA THR A 34 3.93 6.49 10.65
C THR A 34 4.12 7.41 9.46
N VAL A 35 3.07 8.13 9.11
CA VAL A 35 3.06 9.13 8.03
C VAL A 35 2.89 10.50 8.65
N HIS A 36 3.77 11.41 8.30
CA HIS A 36 3.79 12.76 8.80
C HIS A 36 3.60 13.76 7.66
N TRP A 37 2.54 14.55 7.73
CA TRP A 37 2.24 15.66 6.81
C TRP A 37 2.68 16.95 7.46
N LYS A 38 3.80 17.48 6.97
CA LYS A 38 4.32 18.80 7.37
C LYS A 38 3.45 19.90 6.75
N ARG A 39 3.60 21.09 7.30
CA ARG A 39 2.95 22.28 6.74
C ARG A 39 3.38 22.48 5.29
N CYS A 40 2.41 22.59 4.39
CA CYS A 40 2.63 22.83 2.98
C CYS A 40 1.99 24.18 2.59
N LYS A 41 2.81 25.10 2.04
CA LYS A 41 2.37 26.40 1.53
C LYS A 41 2.28 26.42 0.00
N GLU A 42 2.64 25.32 -0.65
CA GLU A 42 2.66 25.21 -2.11
C GLU A 42 1.25 25.27 -2.69
N GLU A 43 1.09 25.97 -3.81
CA GLU A 43 -0.13 25.96 -4.63
C GLU A 43 -0.17 24.70 -5.49
N CYS A 44 -0.10 23.54 -4.84
CA CYS A 44 -0.01 22.23 -5.48
C CYS A 44 -1.06 21.31 -4.87
N ASP A 45 -1.80 20.58 -5.69
CA ASP A 45 -2.88 19.66 -5.31
C ASP A 45 -2.58 18.20 -5.64
N LEU A 46 -1.40 17.86 -6.18
CA LEU A 46 -1.02 16.52 -6.62
C LEU A 46 -1.30 15.43 -5.57
N CYS A 47 -0.98 15.69 -4.31
CA CYS A 47 -1.23 14.72 -3.24
C CYS A 47 -2.73 14.50 -2.99
N VAL A 48 -3.58 15.49 -3.24
CA VAL A 48 -5.04 15.40 -3.14
C VAL A 48 -5.61 14.65 -4.34
N GLU A 49 -5.20 15.04 -5.55
CA GLU A 49 -5.68 14.44 -6.80
C GLU A 49 -5.34 12.95 -6.87
N LEU A 50 -4.10 12.59 -6.53
CA LEU A 50 -3.58 11.24 -6.63
C LEU A 50 -3.82 10.37 -5.38
N CYS A 51 -4.60 10.88 -4.41
CA CYS A 51 -4.99 10.08 -3.25
C CYS A 51 -6.06 9.05 -3.63
N PRO A 52 -5.76 7.73 -3.62
CA PRO A 52 -6.73 6.71 -4.03
C PRO A 52 -7.91 6.59 -3.05
N ALA A 53 -7.71 6.98 -1.81
CA ALA A 53 -8.73 6.94 -0.76
C ALA A 53 -9.51 8.26 -0.62
N LYS A 54 -9.11 9.31 -1.37
CA LYS A 54 -9.67 10.66 -1.24
C LYS A 54 -9.66 11.18 0.21
N ALA A 55 -8.62 10.82 0.94
CA ALA A 55 -8.43 11.17 2.35
C ALA A 55 -7.83 12.58 2.55
N LEU A 56 -7.38 13.23 1.47
CA LEU A 56 -6.71 14.53 1.53
C LEU A 56 -7.58 15.62 0.91
N SER A 57 -7.53 16.79 1.51
CA SER A 57 -8.16 18.01 0.98
C SER A 57 -7.26 19.21 1.22
N LEU A 58 -7.39 20.23 0.35
CA LEU A 58 -6.76 21.53 0.57
C LEU A 58 -7.69 22.40 1.42
N VAL A 59 -7.12 23.05 2.41
CA VAL A 59 -7.80 24.04 3.23
C VAL A 59 -6.99 25.35 3.22
N PRO A 60 -7.62 26.50 3.47
CA PRO A 60 -6.92 27.78 3.60
C PRO A 60 -5.78 27.68 4.60
N TRP A 61 -4.74 28.47 4.35
CA TRP A 61 -3.61 28.54 5.29
C TRP A 61 -4.09 29.14 6.62
N ASP A 62 -3.76 28.44 7.70
CA ASP A 62 -4.00 28.88 9.06
C ASP A 62 -2.77 28.59 9.90
N GLU A 63 -2.23 29.61 10.57
CA GLU A 63 -1.05 29.47 11.44
C GLU A 63 -1.30 28.60 12.66
N THR A 64 -2.57 28.43 13.06
CA THR A 64 -2.98 27.60 14.19
C THR A 64 -3.07 26.12 13.85
N THR A 65 -3.09 25.78 12.56
CA THR A 65 -3.22 24.37 12.15
C THR A 65 -1.89 23.63 12.34
N HIS A 66 -1.96 22.53 13.08
CA HIS A 66 -0.83 21.68 13.37
C HIS A 66 -0.51 20.71 12.22
N GLU A 67 0.72 20.25 12.21
CA GLU A 67 1.14 19.12 11.39
C GLU A 67 0.34 17.87 11.79
N THR A 68 0.04 17.03 10.82
CA THR A 68 -0.75 15.82 11.04
C THR A 68 0.18 14.60 11.01
N GLU A 69 0.00 13.71 11.95
CA GLU A 69 0.69 12.43 12.00
C GLU A 69 -0.33 11.30 12.20
N LEU A 70 -0.21 10.23 11.41
CA LEU A 70 -1.02 9.03 11.53
C LEU A 70 -0.14 7.79 11.52
N SER A 71 -0.44 6.85 12.39
CA SER A 71 0.25 5.55 12.47
C SER A 71 -0.68 4.41 12.07
N PHE A 72 -0.14 3.45 11.33
CA PHE A 72 -0.84 2.29 10.79
C PHE A 72 -0.07 1.02 11.11
N ASP A 73 -0.77 0.00 11.56
CA ASP A 73 -0.17 -1.33 11.73
C ASP A 73 0.16 -1.93 10.36
N LEU A 74 1.33 -2.54 10.24
CA LEU A 74 1.76 -3.24 9.05
C LEU A 74 1.44 -4.74 9.16
N ALA A 75 0.83 -5.27 8.12
CA ALA A 75 0.62 -6.70 7.99
C ALA A 75 1.94 -7.42 7.70
N ALA A 76 2.19 -8.51 8.40
CA ALA A 76 3.31 -9.39 8.15
C ALA A 76 3.00 -10.38 7.01
N CYS A 77 3.99 -10.61 6.16
CA CYS A 77 3.90 -11.61 5.10
C CYS A 77 3.74 -13.01 5.67
N ARG A 78 2.79 -13.79 5.18
CA ARG A 78 2.57 -15.18 5.64
C ARG A 78 3.73 -16.13 5.33
N ILE A 79 4.62 -15.80 4.40
CA ILE A 79 5.75 -16.64 4.03
C ILE A 79 7.02 -16.24 4.78
N CYS A 80 7.43 -14.97 4.68
CA CYS A 80 8.71 -14.52 5.24
C CYS A 80 8.59 -13.72 6.54
N GLY A 81 7.36 -13.40 6.99
CA GLY A 81 7.12 -12.64 8.20
C GLY A 81 7.44 -11.14 8.11
N SER A 82 7.98 -10.65 6.99
CA SER A 82 8.33 -9.24 6.85
C SER A 82 7.09 -8.36 6.75
N PRO A 83 7.04 -7.21 7.44
CA PRO A 83 5.98 -6.23 7.29
C PRO A 83 6.05 -5.59 5.89
N TYR A 84 4.91 -5.38 5.20
CA TYR A 84 4.94 -4.89 3.81
C TYR A 84 3.83 -3.92 3.42
N ALA A 85 2.65 -4.02 4.01
CA ALA A 85 1.50 -3.17 3.69
C ALA A 85 0.73 -2.83 4.96
N THR A 86 0.02 -1.71 4.96
CA THR A 86 -0.83 -1.35 6.10
C THR A 86 -2.10 -2.21 6.11
N GLU A 87 -2.62 -2.53 7.29
CA GLU A 87 -3.86 -3.29 7.42
C GLU A 87 -5.05 -2.62 6.70
N PRO A 88 -5.25 -1.28 6.79
CA PRO A 88 -6.32 -0.62 6.03
C PRO A 88 -6.19 -0.76 4.51
N MET A 89 -4.96 -0.82 3.95
CA MET A 89 -4.77 -1.09 2.52
C MET A 89 -5.28 -2.48 2.14
N LEU A 90 -4.89 -3.50 2.90
CA LEU A 90 -5.28 -4.87 2.63
C LEU A 90 -6.79 -5.06 2.74
N GLN A 91 -7.39 -4.53 3.79
CA GLN A 91 -8.86 -4.55 3.98
C GLN A 91 -9.59 -3.86 2.82
N ARG A 92 -9.07 -2.74 2.33
CA ARG A 92 -9.64 -2.04 1.18
C ARG A 92 -9.55 -2.87 -0.09
N ILE A 93 -8.42 -3.54 -0.34
CA ILE A 93 -8.25 -4.44 -1.48
C ILE A 93 -9.21 -5.62 -1.35
N GLU A 94 -9.23 -6.30 -0.21
CA GLU A 94 -10.11 -7.43 0.07
C GLU A 94 -11.59 -7.08 -0.19
N SER A 95 -12.04 -5.92 0.27
CA SER A 95 -13.42 -5.46 0.09
C SER A 95 -13.76 -5.02 -1.33
N SER A 96 -12.78 -4.65 -2.14
CA SER A 96 -12.98 -4.16 -3.52
C SER A 96 -12.92 -5.27 -4.58
N LEU A 97 -12.44 -6.45 -4.22
CA LEU A 97 -12.35 -7.58 -5.16
C LEU A 97 -13.73 -8.20 -5.42
N PRO A 98 -14.02 -8.61 -6.67
CA PRO A 98 -15.25 -9.32 -7.01
C PRO A 98 -15.44 -10.57 -6.17
N GLN A 99 -16.70 -10.89 -5.84
CA GLN A 99 -17.03 -12.07 -5.02
C GLN A 99 -16.56 -13.39 -5.65
N GLU A 100 -16.49 -13.45 -6.98
CA GLU A 100 -15.99 -14.61 -7.73
C GLU A 100 -14.53 -14.91 -7.38
N MET A 101 -13.69 -13.87 -7.25
CA MET A 101 -12.29 -14.02 -6.83
C MET A 101 -12.13 -14.35 -5.35
N GLN A 102 -13.16 -14.13 -4.55
CA GLN A 102 -13.15 -14.44 -3.11
C GLN A 102 -13.55 -15.90 -2.82
N LYS A 103 -14.21 -16.59 -3.75
CA LYS A 103 -14.77 -17.93 -3.55
C LYS A 103 -13.85 -19.07 -3.95
N ASP A 104 -12.79 -18.80 -4.72
CA ASP A 104 -11.87 -19.85 -5.14
C ASP A 104 -11.02 -20.36 -3.97
N ALA A 105 -10.76 -21.66 -3.98
CA ALA A 105 -9.91 -22.32 -2.97
C ALA A 105 -8.50 -21.71 -2.99
N GLY A 106 -8.20 -20.90 -2.00
CA GLY A 106 -7.00 -20.06 -1.93
C GLY A 106 -7.30 -18.57 -2.07
N GLY A 107 -8.49 -18.20 -2.44
CA GLY A 107 -9.14 -16.90 -2.49
C GLY A 107 -8.25 -15.67 -2.32
N LEU A 108 -8.33 -15.02 -1.19
CA LEU A 108 -7.59 -13.78 -0.92
C LEU A 108 -6.24 -13.99 -0.22
N GLU A 109 -5.79 -15.24 -0.03
CA GLU A 109 -4.56 -15.51 0.71
C GLU A 109 -3.32 -14.90 0.07
N TRP A 110 -3.28 -14.79 -1.26
CA TRP A 110 -2.20 -14.14 -2.00
C TRP A 110 -2.02 -12.66 -1.62
N ILE A 111 -3.08 -11.98 -1.16
CA ILE A 111 -3.01 -10.59 -0.69
C ILE A 111 -2.13 -10.50 0.55
N ARG A 112 -2.14 -11.53 1.41
CA ARG A 112 -1.35 -11.61 2.64
C ARG A 112 0.08 -12.08 2.42
N ILE A 113 0.53 -12.15 1.16
CA ILE A 113 1.90 -12.49 0.77
C ILE A 113 2.57 -11.24 0.20
N CYS A 114 3.77 -10.89 0.67
CA CYS A 114 4.48 -9.70 0.19
C CYS A 114 4.87 -9.82 -1.30
N PRO A 115 5.09 -8.70 -2.02
CA PRO A 115 5.42 -8.71 -3.44
C PRO A 115 6.64 -9.54 -3.80
N ILE A 116 7.63 -9.63 -2.92
CA ILE A 116 8.85 -10.42 -3.14
C ILE A 116 8.53 -11.91 -3.13
N CYS A 117 7.83 -12.38 -2.10
CA CYS A 117 7.44 -13.79 -2.01
C CYS A 117 6.49 -14.20 -3.13
N ARG A 118 5.56 -13.34 -3.55
CA ARG A 118 4.69 -13.61 -4.71
C ARG A 118 5.48 -13.82 -5.99
N ARG A 119 6.44 -12.92 -6.30
CA ARG A 119 7.31 -13.08 -7.47
C ARG A 119 8.13 -14.36 -7.44
N ASN A 120 8.64 -14.75 -6.27
CA ASN A 120 9.38 -15.99 -6.13
C ASN A 120 8.51 -17.21 -6.41
N LEU A 121 7.28 -17.25 -5.88
CA LEU A 121 6.32 -18.33 -6.16
C LEU A 121 5.96 -18.42 -7.66
N GLU A 122 5.74 -17.30 -8.32
CA GLU A 122 5.46 -17.24 -9.75
C GLU A 122 6.67 -17.73 -10.57
N ALA A 123 7.87 -17.31 -10.22
CA ALA A 123 9.10 -17.75 -10.88
C ALA A 123 9.33 -19.25 -10.74
N GLU A 124 9.11 -19.83 -9.57
CA GLU A 124 9.19 -21.29 -9.33
C GLU A 124 8.14 -22.05 -10.15
N GLY A 125 6.89 -21.56 -10.17
CA GLY A 125 5.82 -22.14 -10.98
C GLY A 125 6.17 -22.16 -12.46
N THR A 126 6.68 -21.05 -13.00
CA THR A 126 7.12 -20.92 -14.40
C THR A 126 8.29 -21.85 -14.71
N ALA A 127 9.29 -21.93 -13.84
CA ALA A 127 10.45 -22.82 -14.01
C ALA A 127 10.02 -24.29 -14.09
N ARG A 128 9.12 -24.73 -13.19
CA ARG A 128 8.55 -26.10 -13.23
C ARG A 128 7.83 -26.41 -14.54
N GLN A 129 7.00 -25.46 -15.04
CA GLN A 129 6.29 -25.65 -16.32
C GLN A 129 7.26 -25.79 -17.50
N VAL A 130 8.33 -24.99 -17.55
CA VAL A 130 9.34 -25.08 -18.61
C VAL A 130 10.07 -26.43 -18.57
N VAL A 131 10.45 -26.90 -17.40
CA VAL A 131 11.13 -28.21 -17.24
C VAL A 131 10.22 -29.34 -17.68
N LEU A 132 8.96 -29.35 -17.27
CA LEU A 132 7.99 -30.37 -17.68
C LEU A 132 7.70 -30.37 -19.18
N ALA A 133 7.61 -29.16 -19.80
CA ALA A 133 7.43 -29.05 -21.25
C ALA A 133 8.63 -29.56 -22.03
N ARG A 134 9.86 -29.37 -21.56
CA ARG A 134 11.08 -29.91 -22.19
C ARG A 134 11.19 -31.43 -22.05
N SER A 135 10.82 -32.01 -20.91
CA SER A 135 10.84 -33.47 -20.72
C SER A 135 9.84 -34.16 -21.65
N ARG A 136 8.64 -33.59 -21.85
CA ARG A 136 7.63 -34.13 -22.78
C ARG A 136 8.05 -34.11 -24.26
N ARG A 137 8.93 -33.18 -24.64
CA ARG A 137 9.46 -33.10 -26.04
C ARG A 137 10.60 -34.08 -26.32
N ARG A 138 11.19 -34.67 -25.29
CA ARG A 138 12.31 -35.62 -25.40
C ARG A 138 11.85 -37.08 -25.28
N ALA A 139 10.62 -37.31 -24.90
CA ALA A 139 9.95 -38.60 -24.88
C ALA A 139 9.16 -38.87 -26.17
#